data_f8a8f726dbc9c8251b58cf5cdfc32edf
#
_entry.id   f8a8f726dbc9c8251b58cf5cdfc32edf
#
_cell.length_a   1.000
_cell.length_b   1.000
_cell.length_c   1.000
_cell.angle_alpha   90.00
_cell.angle_beta   90.00
_cell.angle_gamma   90.00
#
_symmetry.space_group_name_H-M   'P 1'
#
loop_
_entity.id
_entity.type
_entity.pdbx_description
1 polymer ?
#
loop_
_entity_poly.entity_id
_entity_poly.type
_entity_poly.pdbx_seq_one_letter_code
_entity_poly.pdbx_strand_id
1 'polypeptide(L)'
;MTSLIEDLKRQLEEESKNKQSMTHALQAARHDLDLLRAQVEEEQEGKQELQRALSKANAEITSWRTKYESDAIQRMEELEEAKCVIILL
;
A
#
# COMPACT_ATOMS: atom_id res chain seq x y z
N MET A 1 -52.76 -5.84 -40.19
CA MET A 1 -51.40 -5.57 -40.72
C MET A 1 -50.76 -4.34 -40.08
N THR A 2 -51.48 -3.25 -39.93
CA THR A 2 -50.96 -2.05 -39.27
C THR A 2 -50.57 -2.31 -37.82
N SER A 3 -51.29 -3.16 -37.09
CA SER A 3 -50.99 -3.48 -35.69
C SER A 3 -49.69 -4.27 -35.53
N LEU A 4 -49.34 -5.12 -36.50
CA LEU A 4 -48.09 -5.87 -36.46
C LEU A 4 -46.88 -4.94 -36.67
N ILE A 5 -46.99 -3.99 -37.60
CA ILE A 5 -45.94 -3.00 -37.85
C ILE A 5 -45.75 -2.10 -36.60
N GLU A 6 -46.80 -1.69 -35.96
CA GLU A 6 -46.75 -0.90 -34.74
C GLU A 6 -46.12 -1.67 -33.59
N ASP A 7 -46.42 -2.96 -33.45
CA ASP A 7 -45.85 -3.83 -32.46
C ASP A 7 -44.36 -4.02 -32.68
N LEU A 8 -43.91 -4.20 -33.92
CA LEU A 8 -42.51 -4.32 -34.27
C LEU A 8 -41.75 -3.02 -33.99
N LYS A 9 -42.31 -1.88 -34.29
CA LYS A 9 -41.74 -0.58 -33.99
C LYS A 9 -41.57 -0.40 -32.48
N ARG A 10 -42.56 -0.79 -31.70
CA ARG A 10 -42.52 -0.73 -30.24
C ARG A 10 -41.43 -1.61 -29.67
N GLN A 11 -41.31 -2.84 -30.19
CA GLN A 11 -40.25 -3.77 -29.79
C GLN A 11 -38.84 -3.21 -30.11
N LEU A 12 -38.69 -2.60 -31.29
CA LEU A 12 -37.43 -1.97 -31.66
C LEU A 12 -37.06 -0.80 -30.75
N GLU A 13 -38.02 0.02 -30.37
CA GLU A 13 -37.81 1.12 -29.44
C GLU A 13 -37.41 0.62 -28.05
N GLU A 14 -38.08 -0.44 -27.58
CA GLU A 14 -37.78 -1.06 -26.28
C GLU A 14 -36.36 -1.65 -26.28
N GLU A 15 -35.98 -2.37 -27.33
CA GLU A 15 -34.62 -2.93 -27.49
C GLU A 15 -33.57 -1.85 -27.56
N SER A 16 -33.86 -0.75 -28.27
CA SER A 16 -32.94 0.39 -28.35
C SER A 16 -32.73 1.04 -26.99
N LYS A 17 -33.79 1.24 -26.21
CA LYS A 17 -33.73 1.78 -24.85
C LYS A 17 -32.96 0.84 -23.93
N ASN A 18 -33.21 -0.44 -24.01
CA ASN A 18 -32.49 -1.45 -23.20
C ASN A 18 -30.99 -1.47 -23.53
N LYS A 19 -30.68 -1.37 -24.80
CA LYS A 19 -29.28 -1.31 -25.26
C LYS A 19 -28.56 -0.07 -24.73
N GLN A 20 -29.22 1.09 -24.78
CA GLN A 20 -28.68 2.33 -24.24
C GLN A 20 -28.47 2.22 -22.73
N SER A 21 -29.46 1.69 -22.03
CA SER A 21 -29.37 1.47 -20.58
C SER A 21 -28.20 0.56 -20.22
N MET A 22 -28.02 -0.53 -20.95
CA MET A 22 -26.88 -1.44 -20.76
C MET A 22 -25.53 -0.78 -21.04
N THR A 23 -25.47 0.04 -22.08
CA THR A 23 -24.25 0.79 -22.42
C THR A 23 -23.87 1.76 -21.33
N HIS A 24 -24.86 2.49 -20.79
CA HIS A 24 -24.62 3.40 -19.66
C HIS A 24 -24.17 2.65 -18.40
N ALA A 25 -24.81 1.53 -18.11
CA ALA A 25 -24.43 0.70 -16.96
C ALA A 25 -23.01 0.16 -17.10
N LEU A 26 -22.62 -0.25 -18.30
CA LEU A 26 -21.29 -0.74 -18.59
C LEU A 26 -20.25 0.37 -18.44
N GLN A 27 -20.53 1.56 -18.95
CA GLN A 27 -19.64 2.71 -18.80
C GLN A 27 -19.44 3.10 -17.34
N ALA A 28 -20.53 3.10 -16.56
CA ALA A 28 -20.46 3.38 -15.13
C ALA A 28 -19.63 2.32 -14.40
N ALA A 29 -19.83 1.04 -14.74
CA ALA A 29 -19.07 -0.05 -14.14
C ALA A 29 -17.57 0.03 -14.48
N ARG A 30 -17.22 0.39 -15.71
CA ARG A 30 -15.83 0.60 -16.11
C ARG A 30 -15.19 1.77 -15.36
N HIS A 31 -15.92 2.85 -15.20
CA HIS A 31 -15.45 4.01 -14.45
C HIS A 31 -15.17 3.64 -13.00
N ASP A 32 -16.10 2.91 -12.37
CA ASP A 32 -15.93 2.44 -10.99
C ASP A 32 -14.73 1.50 -10.86
N LEU A 33 -14.55 0.62 -11.84
CA LEU A 33 -13.39 -0.30 -11.87
C LEU A 33 -12.07 0.46 -11.96
N ASP A 34 -12.01 1.48 -12.81
CA ASP A 34 -10.81 2.30 -12.97
C ASP A 34 -10.49 3.06 -11.69
N LEU A 35 -11.51 3.58 -11.00
CA LEU A 35 -11.33 4.24 -9.70
C LEU A 35 -10.80 3.26 -8.65
N LEU A 36 -11.37 2.06 -8.59
CA LEU A 36 -10.92 1.03 -7.66
C LEU A 36 -9.48 0.60 -7.93
N ARG A 37 -9.10 0.45 -9.20
CA ARG A 37 -7.71 0.14 -9.57
C ARG A 37 -6.75 1.22 -9.13
N ALA A 38 -7.13 2.48 -9.34
CA ALA A 38 -6.31 3.60 -8.89
C ALA A 38 -6.15 3.61 -7.37
N GLN A 39 -7.21 3.32 -6.61
CA GLN A 39 -7.16 3.21 -5.15
C GLN A 39 -6.25 2.07 -4.69
N VAL A 40 -6.34 0.91 -5.34
CA VAL A 40 -5.48 -0.24 -5.02
C VAL A 40 -4.01 0.10 -5.27
N GLU A 41 -3.70 0.74 -6.39
CA GLU A 41 -2.34 1.17 -6.70
C GLU A 41 -1.81 2.16 -5.66
N GLU A 42 -2.63 3.13 -5.26
CA GLU A 42 -2.29 4.09 -4.22
C GLU A 42 -2.00 3.41 -2.87
N GLU A 43 -2.86 2.46 -2.50
CA GLU A 43 -2.67 1.70 -1.25
C GLU A 43 -1.41 0.84 -1.29
N GLN A 44 -1.11 0.22 -2.43
CA GLN A 44 0.11 -0.57 -2.60
C GLN A 44 1.37 0.29 -2.50
N GLU A 45 1.36 1.47 -3.12
CA GLU A 45 2.47 2.43 -3.01
C GLU A 45 2.65 2.90 -1.57
N GLY A 46 1.56 3.23 -0.89
CA GLY A 46 1.58 3.61 0.52
C GLY A 46 2.13 2.48 1.41
N LYS A 47 1.73 1.25 1.15
CA LYS A 47 2.24 0.07 1.85
C LYS A 47 3.74 -0.11 1.64
N GLN A 48 4.22 0.06 0.41
CA GLN A 48 5.65 -0.04 0.10
C GLN A 48 6.46 1.05 0.80
N GLU A 49 5.95 2.28 0.82
CA GLU A 49 6.58 3.38 1.53
C GLU A 49 6.68 3.11 3.03
N LEU A 50 5.60 2.59 3.62
CA LEU A 50 5.59 2.20 5.04
C LEU A 50 6.57 1.08 5.33
N GLN A 51 6.67 0.08 4.45
CA GLN A 51 7.63 -1.01 4.59
C GLN A 51 9.08 -0.51 4.53
N ARG A 52 9.37 0.43 3.63
CA ARG A 52 10.69 1.06 3.54
C ARG A 52 11.01 1.86 4.79
N ALA A 53 10.05 2.65 5.27
CA ALA A 53 10.20 3.43 6.50
C ALA A 53 10.44 2.51 7.70
N LEU A 54 9.70 1.40 7.79
CA LEU A 54 9.87 0.43 8.86
C LEU A 54 11.23 -0.24 8.80
N SER A 55 11.67 -0.65 7.61
CA SER A 55 13.01 -1.25 7.42
C SER A 55 14.11 -0.27 7.81
N LYS A 56 13.97 0.98 7.42
CA LYS A 56 14.93 2.04 7.79
C LYS A 56 14.96 2.26 9.29
N ALA A 57 13.80 2.34 9.92
CA ALA A 57 13.70 2.51 11.37
C ALA A 57 14.33 1.33 12.12
N ASN A 58 14.07 0.11 11.68
CA ASN A 58 14.67 -1.09 12.26
C ASN A 58 16.18 -1.11 12.10
N ALA A 59 16.69 -0.69 10.95
CA ALA A 59 18.13 -0.57 10.71
C ALA A 59 18.76 0.47 11.64
N GLU A 60 18.11 1.60 11.85
CA GLU A 60 18.55 2.64 12.77
C GLU A 60 18.58 2.12 14.22
N ILE A 61 17.53 1.43 14.64
CA ILE A 61 17.46 0.84 15.99
C ILE A 61 18.61 -0.16 16.18
N THR A 62 18.85 -1.03 15.22
CA THR A 62 19.93 -2.01 15.26
C THR A 62 21.30 -1.32 15.33
N SER A 63 21.50 -0.27 14.54
CA SER A 63 22.73 0.52 14.53
C SER A 63 22.99 1.19 15.89
N TRP A 64 21.97 1.83 16.45
CA TRP A 64 22.06 2.46 17.77
C TRP A 64 22.31 1.44 18.89
N ARG A 65 21.65 0.29 18.83
CA ARG A 65 21.85 -0.79 19.82
C ARG A 65 23.29 -1.31 19.77
N THR A 66 23.80 -1.59 18.56
CA THR A 66 25.17 -2.04 18.39
C THR A 66 26.18 -1.02 18.92
N LYS A 67 25.96 0.23 18.61
CA LYS A 67 26.81 1.32 19.10
C LYS A 67 26.78 1.44 20.63
N TYR A 68 25.57 1.36 21.21
CA TYR A 68 25.40 1.41 22.65
C TYR A 68 26.09 0.23 23.35
N GLU A 69 25.96 -0.99 22.82
CA GLU A 69 26.59 -2.19 23.37
C GLU A 69 28.13 -2.08 23.26
N SER A 70 28.63 -1.60 22.13
CA SER A 70 30.07 -1.39 21.92
C SER A 70 30.64 -0.37 22.90
N ASP A 71 29.94 0.75 23.11
CA ASP A 71 30.36 1.77 24.08
C ASP A 71 30.32 1.24 25.51
N ALA A 72 29.34 0.43 25.86
CA ALA A 72 29.23 -0.17 27.18
C ALA A 72 30.38 -1.14 27.45
N ILE A 73 30.73 -1.98 26.47
CA ILE A 73 31.86 -2.91 26.54
C ILE A 73 33.19 -2.15 26.69
N GLN A 74 33.36 -1.09 25.91
CA GLN A 74 34.57 -0.26 25.97
C GLN A 74 34.73 0.38 27.34
N ARG A 75 33.64 0.89 27.93
CA ARG A 75 33.67 1.43 29.29
C ARG A 75 34.06 0.40 30.34
N MET A 76 33.54 -0.82 30.20
CA MET A 76 33.86 -1.93 31.10
C MET A 76 35.34 -2.29 30.99
N GLU A 77 35.91 -2.36 29.78
CA GLU A 77 37.34 -2.64 29.54
C GLU A 77 38.23 -1.55 30.16
N GLU A 78 37.88 -0.28 29.97
CA GLU A 78 38.62 0.84 30.54
C GLU A 78 38.60 0.79 32.08
N LEU A 79 37.46 0.40 32.65
CA LEU A 79 37.32 0.29 34.10
C LEU A 79 38.18 -0.84 34.67
N GLU A 80 38.26 -1.97 33.99
CA GLU A 80 39.10 -3.09 34.38
C GLU A 80 40.58 -2.77 34.24
N GLU A 81 40.98 -2.08 33.19
CA GLU A 81 42.35 -1.60 33.02
C GLU A 81 42.76 -0.66 34.18
N ALA A 82 41.86 0.28 34.53
CA ALA A 82 42.09 1.16 35.64
C ALA A 82 42.24 0.40 36.95
N LYS A 83 41.43 -0.63 37.18
CA LYS A 83 41.56 -1.49 38.38
C LYS A 83 42.87 -2.26 38.38
N CYS A 84 43.30 -2.79 37.27
CA CYS A 84 44.59 -3.50 37.15
C CYS A 84 45.77 -2.58 37.47
N VAL A 85 45.74 -1.36 36.98
CA VAL A 85 46.79 -0.37 37.28
C VAL A 85 46.83 -0.04 38.78
N ILE A 86 45.69 0.12 39.43
CA ILE A 86 45.62 0.39 40.84
C ILE A 86 46.14 -0.78 41.69
N ILE A 87 45.82 -2.02 41.29
CA ILE A 87 46.30 -3.23 41.98
C ILE A 87 47.81 -3.40 41.87
N LEU A 88 48.40 -3.05 40.69
CA LEU A 88 49.83 -3.16 40.47
C LEU A 88 50.65 -2.10 41.19
N LEU A 89 50.01 -0.99 41.54
CA LEU A 89 50.65 0.05 42.30
C LEU A 89 50.57 -0.26 43.79
#